data_24df4591f0ee0c978d29c6c39fb5fe76
#
_entry.id   24df4591f0ee0c978d29c6c39fb5fe76
#
_cell.length_a   1.000
_cell.length_b   1.000
_cell.length_c   1.000
_cell.angle_alpha   90.00
_cell.angle_beta   90.00
_cell.angle_gamma   90.00
#
_symmetry.space_group_name_H-M   'P 1'
#
loop_
_entity.id
_entity.type
_entity.pdbx_description
1 polymer ?
#
loop_
_entity_poly.entity_id
_entity_poly.type
_entity_poly.pdbx_seq_one_letter_code
_entity_poly.pdbx_strand_id
1 'polypeptide(L)'
;MSKLKMWVVSILAVLILGGGGWTAYQAIAQKNSLNHAYAFAYKTKDKMSWFEISENKGKVTGHLNEKYIEEIWWDPKIYKKQYVVSGSSKENGYEFRVKQGKETIIYEVQMSGKDLSVKKQGDKKSRIYKAINRKKLDSYHKKLQVRHQHLVDTSETRFYDNMRHFRDKVAKVYGFLYTAEDKQLFLQVESMHIENGWLGSFLITTVSEDGCKPYKEMKLEVGGETDGGDYLDMSYDPIIERGVIIGSTDRDAKSIKLPIKKTNGTIEIKAFTYQEFKKLPRPYIMTGDSVELKAVTKKEYEKQAKAFKKKAEEKRK
;
A
#
# COMPACT_ATOMS: atom_id res chain seq x y z
N MET A 1 -32.86 61.15 -37.11
CA MET A 1 -32.15 61.13 -35.84
C MET A 1 -31.01 62.07 -35.87
N SER A 2 -30.88 62.96 -34.86
CA SER A 2 -29.81 63.99 -34.89
C SER A 2 -28.42 63.30 -34.68
N LYS A 3 -27.37 63.85 -35.29
CA LYS A 3 -25.99 63.33 -35.17
C LYS A 3 -25.59 63.13 -33.70
N LEU A 4 -26.12 63.96 -32.81
CA LEU A 4 -25.90 63.85 -31.33
C LEU A 4 -26.47 62.54 -30.71
N LYS A 5 -27.67 62.14 -31.15
CA LYS A 5 -28.26 60.87 -30.63
C LYS A 5 -27.50 59.63 -31.09
N MET A 6 -26.92 59.64 -32.28
CA MET A 6 -26.11 58.57 -32.82
C MET A 6 -24.78 58.47 -32.10
N TRP A 7 -24.14 59.59 -31.70
CA TRP A 7 -22.94 59.62 -30.91
C TRP A 7 -23.16 59.10 -29.48
N VAL A 8 -24.26 59.50 -28.83
CA VAL A 8 -24.59 59.03 -27.47
C VAL A 8 -24.86 57.52 -27.46
N VAL A 9 -25.56 56.98 -28.47
CA VAL A 9 -25.81 55.53 -28.59
C VAL A 9 -24.51 54.79 -28.86
N SER A 10 -23.58 55.32 -29.66
CA SER A 10 -22.28 54.70 -29.92
C SER A 10 -21.39 54.66 -28.65
N ILE A 11 -21.37 55.75 -27.88
CA ILE A 11 -20.60 55.79 -26.61
C ILE A 11 -21.20 54.84 -25.59
N LEU A 12 -22.52 54.75 -25.46
CA LEU A 12 -23.19 53.82 -24.58
C LEU A 12 -22.92 52.36 -24.99
N ALA A 13 -22.91 52.05 -26.29
CA ALA A 13 -22.59 50.73 -26.80
C ALA A 13 -21.14 50.33 -26.50
N VAL A 14 -20.19 51.25 -26.65
CA VAL A 14 -18.77 51.00 -26.28
C VAL A 14 -18.59 50.80 -24.79
N LEU A 15 -19.30 51.56 -23.95
CA LEU A 15 -19.24 51.40 -22.49
C LEU A 15 -19.88 50.07 -22.03
N ILE A 16 -20.98 49.64 -22.63
CA ILE A 16 -21.63 48.36 -22.32
C ILE A 16 -20.76 47.20 -22.82
N LEU A 17 -20.23 47.26 -24.01
CA LEU A 17 -19.36 46.21 -24.56
C LEU A 17 -17.99 46.14 -23.82
N GLY A 18 -17.40 47.32 -23.51
CA GLY A 18 -16.14 47.40 -22.77
C GLY A 18 -16.31 46.97 -21.31
N GLY A 19 -17.37 47.44 -20.63
CA GLY A 19 -17.65 47.06 -19.24
C GLY A 19 -18.05 45.59 -19.10
N GLY A 20 -18.87 45.06 -20.01
CA GLY A 20 -19.25 43.66 -20.03
C GLY A 20 -18.08 42.71 -20.37
N GLY A 21 -17.22 43.15 -21.31
CA GLY A 21 -16.00 42.41 -21.66
C GLY A 21 -15.00 42.35 -20.50
N TRP A 22 -14.82 43.49 -19.79
CA TRP A 22 -13.92 43.57 -18.65
C TRP A 22 -14.39 42.71 -17.45
N THR A 23 -15.67 42.76 -17.13
CA THR A 23 -16.25 41.91 -16.05
C THR A 23 -16.21 40.43 -16.42
N ALA A 24 -16.49 40.08 -17.68
CA ALA A 24 -16.36 38.73 -18.18
C ALA A 24 -14.90 38.24 -18.16
N TYR A 25 -13.97 39.10 -18.58
CA TYR A 25 -12.54 38.79 -18.53
C TYR A 25 -12.05 38.62 -17.08
N GLN A 26 -12.45 39.51 -16.16
CA GLN A 26 -12.12 39.35 -14.72
C GLN A 26 -12.73 38.09 -14.15
N ALA A 27 -13.97 37.73 -14.48
CA ALA A 27 -14.61 36.50 -14.02
C ALA A 27 -13.92 35.23 -14.56
N ILE A 28 -13.45 35.29 -15.82
CA ILE A 28 -12.68 34.18 -16.43
C ILE A 28 -11.27 34.10 -15.81
N ALA A 29 -10.60 35.26 -15.63
CA ALA A 29 -9.29 35.34 -15.03
C ALA A 29 -9.33 34.83 -13.53
N GLN A 30 -10.38 35.21 -12.79
CA GLN A 30 -10.56 34.70 -11.44
C GLN A 30 -10.82 33.17 -11.41
N LYS A 31 -11.57 32.64 -12.37
CA LYS A 31 -11.80 31.18 -12.46
C LYS A 31 -10.54 30.37 -12.79
N ASN A 32 -9.58 31.01 -13.45
CA ASN A 32 -8.31 30.37 -13.82
C ASN A 32 -7.17 30.68 -12.84
N SER A 33 -7.44 31.36 -11.74
CA SER A 33 -6.49 31.68 -10.68
C SER A 33 -6.60 30.67 -9.55
N LEU A 34 -5.47 30.34 -8.90
CA LEU A 34 -5.46 29.47 -7.70
C LEU A 34 -6.30 30.05 -6.55
N ASN A 35 -6.54 31.37 -6.55
CA ASN A 35 -7.25 32.06 -5.46
C ASN A 35 -8.80 31.94 -5.55
N HIS A 36 -9.36 31.25 -6.54
CA HIS A 36 -10.82 31.13 -6.68
C HIS A 36 -11.43 30.09 -5.74
N ALA A 37 -10.64 29.20 -5.15
CA ALA A 37 -11.09 28.14 -4.26
C ALA A 37 -10.50 28.30 -2.85
N TYR A 38 -11.24 27.85 -1.84
CA TYR A 38 -10.70 27.76 -0.48
C TYR A 38 -9.59 26.71 -0.39
N ALA A 39 -9.77 25.59 -1.06
CA ALA A 39 -8.79 24.53 -1.18
C ALA A 39 -9.02 23.69 -2.44
N PHE A 40 -7.99 22.96 -2.85
CA PHE A 40 -8.08 21.94 -3.90
C PHE A 40 -7.87 20.58 -3.27
N ALA A 41 -8.87 19.69 -3.33
CA ALA A 41 -8.84 18.44 -2.60
C ALA A 41 -8.98 17.21 -3.50
N TYR A 42 -8.19 16.20 -3.19
CA TYR A 42 -8.29 14.85 -3.71
C TYR A 42 -8.65 13.91 -2.56
N LYS A 43 -9.58 12.99 -2.78
CA LYS A 43 -9.98 12.01 -1.77
C LYS A 43 -10.17 10.62 -2.34
N THR A 44 -9.86 9.63 -1.53
CA THR A 44 -10.23 8.24 -1.68
C THR A 44 -11.17 7.83 -0.53
N LYS A 45 -11.40 6.54 -0.35
CA LYS A 45 -12.21 6.00 0.75
C LYS A 45 -11.57 6.30 2.12
N ASP A 46 -10.25 6.08 2.24
CA ASP A 46 -9.52 6.09 3.51
C ASP A 46 -8.44 7.19 3.59
N LYS A 47 -8.33 8.04 2.55
CA LYS A 47 -7.36 9.15 2.49
C LYS A 47 -7.97 10.38 1.84
N MET A 48 -7.62 11.53 2.37
CA MET A 48 -7.80 12.83 1.71
C MET A 48 -6.50 13.62 1.73
N SER A 49 -6.24 14.36 0.67
CA SER A 49 -5.17 15.34 0.58
C SER A 49 -5.71 16.62 -0.03
N TRP A 50 -5.24 17.77 0.44
CA TRP A 50 -5.70 19.04 -0.09
C TRP A 50 -4.63 20.12 -0.01
N PHE A 51 -4.62 20.96 -1.03
CA PHE A 51 -3.81 22.15 -1.07
C PHE A 51 -4.61 23.36 -0.58
N GLU A 52 -4.11 24.03 0.44
CA GLU A 52 -4.50 25.38 0.85
C GLU A 52 -3.40 26.31 0.38
N ILE A 53 -3.59 26.94 -0.76
CA ILE A 53 -2.56 27.71 -1.46
C ILE A 53 -3.13 29.03 -1.95
N SER A 54 -2.25 30.00 -2.05
CA SER A 54 -2.54 31.28 -2.69
C SER A 54 -1.43 31.65 -3.68
N GLU A 55 -1.82 32.41 -4.68
CA GLU A 55 -0.91 32.96 -5.68
C GLU A 55 -0.86 34.47 -5.57
N ASN A 56 0.36 35.03 -5.58
CA ASN A 56 0.59 36.46 -5.66
C ASN A 56 1.75 36.73 -6.61
N LYS A 57 1.48 37.45 -7.70
CA LYS A 57 2.46 37.83 -8.75
C LYS A 57 3.28 36.62 -9.23
N GLY A 58 2.60 35.52 -9.54
CA GLY A 58 3.21 34.29 -10.04
C GLY A 58 3.94 33.44 -8.98
N LYS A 59 3.99 33.91 -7.72
CA LYS A 59 4.52 33.09 -6.61
C LYS A 59 3.38 32.37 -5.90
N VAL A 60 3.53 31.07 -5.67
CA VAL A 60 2.57 30.22 -4.96
C VAL A 60 3.12 29.89 -3.59
N THR A 61 2.28 30.06 -2.56
CA THR A 61 2.61 29.70 -1.18
C THR A 61 1.42 29.03 -0.50
N GLY A 62 1.69 28.18 0.50
CA GLY A 62 0.65 27.53 1.27
C GLY A 62 1.06 26.17 1.81
N HIS A 63 0.09 25.27 1.91
CA HIS A 63 0.29 23.95 2.48
C HIS A 63 -0.37 22.86 1.66
N LEU A 64 0.29 21.70 1.60
CA LEU A 64 -0.32 20.43 1.28
C LEU A 64 -0.63 19.71 2.59
N ASN A 65 -1.88 19.41 2.81
CA ASN A 65 -2.36 18.68 3.98
C ASN A 65 -2.78 17.28 3.56
N GLU A 66 -2.48 16.31 4.40
CA GLU A 66 -2.94 14.94 4.25
C GLU A 66 -3.62 14.46 5.53
N LYS A 67 -4.71 13.73 5.38
CA LYS A 67 -5.37 13.02 6.47
C LYS A 67 -5.78 11.65 5.94
N TYR A 68 -5.34 10.60 6.63
CA TYR A 68 -5.61 9.24 6.19
C TYR A 68 -5.80 8.31 7.38
N ILE A 69 -6.52 7.22 7.12
CA ILE A 69 -6.68 6.11 8.04
C ILE A 69 -5.65 5.07 7.64
N GLU A 70 -4.88 4.62 8.61
CA GLU A 70 -4.00 3.49 8.51
C GLU A 70 -4.42 2.48 9.56
N GLU A 71 -4.62 1.25 9.16
CA GLU A 71 -5.03 0.17 10.05
C GLU A 71 -3.82 -0.72 10.28
N ILE A 72 -3.33 -0.73 11.52
CA ILE A 72 -2.22 -1.55 11.96
C ILE A 72 -2.78 -2.53 12.99
N TRP A 73 -2.66 -3.83 12.75
CA TRP A 73 -3.17 -4.84 13.67
C TRP A 73 -4.66 -4.67 14.01
N TRP A 74 -5.49 -4.34 13.01
CA TRP A 74 -6.93 -4.07 13.19
C TRP A 74 -7.25 -2.87 14.09
N ASP A 75 -6.24 -2.10 14.45
CA ASP A 75 -6.37 -0.83 15.17
C ASP A 75 -6.28 0.33 14.17
N PRO A 76 -7.41 0.81 13.64
CA PRO A 76 -7.42 1.90 12.69
C PRO A 76 -7.06 3.21 13.38
N LYS A 77 -6.07 3.92 12.85
CA LYS A 77 -5.62 5.22 13.35
C LYS A 77 -5.74 6.30 12.28
N ILE A 78 -6.11 7.51 12.72
CA ILE A 78 -6.09 8.67 11.85
C ILE A 78 -4.76 9.40 11.99
N TYR A 79 -4.07 9.51 10.87
CA TYR A 79 -2.86 10.31 10.75
C TYR A 79 -3.13 11.61 10.03
N LYS A 80 -2.40 12.66 10.45
CA LYS A 80 -2.41 13.99 9.81
C LYS A 80 -0.99 14.38 9.49
N LYS A 81 -0.77 14.90 8.29
CA LYS A 81 0.52 15.47 7.86
C LYS A 81 0.26 16.80 7.19
N GLN A 82 1.16 17.74 7.40
CA GLN A 82 1.14 19.05 6.74
C GLN A 82 2.53 19.34 6.21
N TYR A 83 2.58 19.80 4.98
CA TYR A 83 3.82 20.13 4.29
C TYR A 83 3.74 21.53 3.72
N VAL A 84 4.83 22.28 3.84
CA VAL A 84 4.92 23.61 3.23
C VAL A 84 5.01 23.46 1.72
N VAL A 85 4.23 24.27 1.03
CA VAL A 85 4.22 24.39 -0.43
C VAL A 85 4.77 25.74 -0.81
N SER A 86 5.75 25.77 -1.68
CA SER A 86 6.20 26.92 -2.42
C SER A 86 6.12 26.61 -3.92
N GLY A 87 5.96 27.61 -4.76
CA GLY A 87 5.87 27.37 -6.18
C GLY A 87 5.92 28.63 -7.00
N SER A 88 5.88 28.46 -8.31
CA SER A 88 5.84 29.55 -9.26
C SER A 88 4.97 29.20 -10.46
N SER A 89 4.37 30.21 -11.06
CA SER A 89 3.74 30.07 -12.37
C SER A 89 4.79 29.75 -13.44
N LYS A 90 4.39 28.96 -14.41
CA LYS A 90 5.13 28.57 -15.60
C LYS A 90 4.27 28.85 -16.81
N GLU A 91 4.86 28.78 -18.00
CA GLU A 91 4.15 29.03 -19.27
C GLU A 91 2.85 28.23 -19.41
N ASN A 92 2.86 26.94 -18.96
CA ASN A 92 1.74 26.01 -19.08
C ASN A 92 1.21 25.54 -17.72
N GLY A 93 1.20 26.38 -16.68
CA GLY A 93 0.68 26.03 -15.37
C GLY A 93 1.56 26.47 -14.22
N TYR A 94 1.85 25.58 -13.30
CA TYR A 94 2.62 25.86 -12.09
C TYR A 94 3.59 24.72 -11.79
N GLU A 95 4.68 25.06 -11.11
CA GLU A 95 5.56 24.11 -10.44
C GLU A 95 5.38 24.29 -8.94
N PHE A 96 4.95 23.23 -8.23
CA PHE A 96 4.89 23.25 -6.76
C PHE A 96 6.05 22.42 -6.19
N ARG A 97 6.66 22.95 -5.15
CA ARG A 97 7.70 22.33 -4.35
C ARG A 97 7.16 22.07 -2.96
N VAL A 98 7.05 20.81 -2.60
CA VAL A 98 6.50 20.36 -1.30
C VAL A 98 7.64 19.80 -0.45
N LYS A 99 7.92 20.46 0.67
CA LYS A 99 8.99 20.06 1.57
C LYS A 99 8.49 18.96 2.51
N GLN A 100 9.05 17.76 2.39
CA GLN A 100 8.74 16.59 3.23
C GLN A 100 10.00 16.17 4.01
N GLY A 101 10.16 16.69 5.24
CA GLY A 101 11.38 16.47 6.02
C GLY A 101 12.61 17.06 5.34
N LYS A 102 13.57 16.22 4.98
CA LYS A 102 14.80 16.62 4.25
C LYS A 102 14.62 16.64 2.73
N GLU A 103 13.55 16.06 2.21
CA GLU A 103 13.29 15.96 0.77
C GLU A 103 12.37 17.08 0.28
N THR A 104 12.55 17.47 -0.98
CA THR A 104 11.64 18.35 -1.69
C THR A 104 11.06 17.61 -2.87
N ILE A 105 9.74 17.43 -2.86
CA ILE A 105 9.02 16.78 -3.94
C ILE A 105 8.49 17.87 -4.88
N ILE A 106 8.75 17.70 -6.17
CA ILE A 106 8.30 18.60 -7.21
C ILE A 106 7.04 18.05 -7.86
N TYR A 107 6.06 18.94 -8.05
CA TYR A 107 4.81 18.64 -8.75
C TYR A 107 4.63 19.61 -9.92
N GLU A 108 4.30 19.05 -11.06
CA GLU A 108 3.78 19.77 -12.23
C GLU A 108 2.27 19.93 -12.04
N VAL A 109 1.78 21.15 -12.10
CA VAL A 109 0.38 21.48 -11.81
C VAL A 109 -0.21 22.31 -12.92
N GLN A 110 -1.38 21.92 -13.38
CA GLN A 110 -2.13 22.63 -14.42
C GLN A 110 -3.56 22.89 -13.97
N MET A 111 -4.13 24.01 -14.39
CA MET A 111 -5.56 24.24 -14.25
C MET A 111 -6.31 23.33 -15.22
N SER A 112 -7.32 22.62 -14.71
CA SER A 112 -8.24 21.79 -15.47
C SER A 112 -9.67 22.30 -15.22
N GLY A 113 -10.05 23.34 -15.96
CA GLY A 113 -11.20 24.15 -15.65
C GLY A 113 -11.03 24.84 -14.29
N LYS A 114 -11.90 24.55 -13.33
CA LYS A 114 -11.78 25.07 -11.96
C LYS A 114 -10.94 24.19 -11.02
N ASP A 115 -10.48 23.03 -11.47
CA ASP A 115 -9.77 22.04 -10.66
C ASP A 115 -8.28 22.06 -10.97
N LEU A 116 -7.46 21.39 -10.17
CA LEU A 116 -6.03 21.21 -10.44
C LEU A 116 -5.74 19.79 -10.91
N SER A 117 -5.05 19.67 -12.02
CA SER A 117 -4.36 18.47 -12.44
C SER A 117 -2.94 18.50 -11.86
N VAL A 118 -2.64 17.61 -10.95
CA VAL A 118 -1.37 17.57 -10.20
C VAL A 118 -0.64 16.28 -10.53
N LYS A 119 0.60 16.40 -11.00
CA LYS A 119 1.47 15.28 -11.35
C LYS A 119 2.77 15.38 -10.56
N LYS A 120 3.12 14.38 -9.79
CA LYS A 120 4.44 14.31 -9.17
C LYS A 120 5.49 14.10 -10.27
N GLN A 121 6.61 14.79 -10.21
CA GLN A 121 7.71 14.61 -11.14
C GLN A 121 8.18 13.15 -11.14
N GLY A 122 8.28 12.56 -12.33
CA GLY A 122 8.57 11.12 -12.51
C GLY A 122 7.34 10.19 -12.53
N ASP A 123 6.17 10.65 -12.11
CA ASP A 123 4.94 9.84 -12.20
C ASP A 123 4.40 9.82 -13.64
N LYS A 124 3.78 8.70 -14.03
CA LYS A 124 3.11 8.57 -15.34
C LYS A 124 1.71 9.22 -15.37
N LYS A 125 1.06 9.35 -14.22
CA LYS A 125 -0.34 9.79 -14.11
C LYS A 125 -0.48 11.03 -13.25
N SER A 126 -1.38 11.93 -13.63
CA SER A 126 -1.81 13.04 -12.81
C SER A 126 -3.03 12.69 -11.96
N ARG A 127 -3.26 13.46 -10.89
CA ARG A 127 -4.45 13.39 -10.04
C ARG A 127 -5.20 14.70 -10.12
N ILE A 128 -6.53 14.61 -10.17
CA ILE A 128 -7.38 15.80 -10.20
C ILE A 128 -7.79 16.15 -8.76
N TYR A 129 -7.37 17.31 -8.34
CA TYR A 129 -7.74 17.95 -7.08
C TYR A 129 -8.90 18.91 -7.34
N LYS A 130 -10.05 18.63 -6.79
CA LYS A 130 -11.27 19.40 -6.98
C LYS A 130 -11.23 20.70 -6.20
N ALA A 131 -11.58 21.82 -6.84
CA ALA A 131 -11.79 23.08 -6.17
C ALA A 131 -12.97 22.98 -5.19
N ILE A 132 -12.75 23.32 -3.93
CA ILE A 132 -13.76 23.19 -2.89
C ILE A 132 -13.79 24.41 -1.98
N ASN A 133 -14.94 24.66 -1.38
CA ASN A 133 -15.12 25.63 -0.30
C ASN A 133 -14.89 24.96 1.07
N ARG A 134 -14.82 25.77 2.14
CA ARG A 134 -14.60 25.32 3.52
C ARG A 134 -15.65 24.29 3.95
N LYS A 135 -16.94 24.57 3.71
CA LYS A 135 -18.04 23.65 4.07
C LYS A 135 -17.87 22.25 3.44
N LYS A 136 -17.37 22.20 2.21
CA LYS A 136 -17.12 20.93 1.52
C LYS A 136 -15.91 20.19 2.10
N LEU A 137 -14.85 20.92 2.48
CA LEU A 137 -13.69 20.35 3.17
C LEU A 137 -14.10 19.75 4.52
N ASP A 138 -14.89 20.47 5.32
CA ASP A 138 -15.43 19.96 6.59
C ASP A 138 -16.27 18.71 6.42
N SER A 139 -17.09 18.66 5.35
CA SER A 139 -17.83 17.45 4.97
C SER A 139 -16.92 16.26 4.65
N TYR A 140 -15.77 16.48 4.02
CA TYR A 140 -14.80 15.43 3.76
C TYR A 140 -14.14 14.92 5.04
N HIS A 141 -13.78 15.83 5.95
CA HIS A 141 -13.28 15.48 7.28
C HIS A 141 -14.27 14.62 8.06
N LYS A 142 -15.54 15.04 8.09
CA LYS A 142 -16.61 14.30 8.78
C LYS A 142 -16.78 12.88 8.19
N LYS A 143 -16.77 12.76 6.85
CA LYS A 143 -16.87 11.45 6.21
C LYS A 143 -15.70 10.51 6.56
N LEU A 144 -14.48 11.06 6.61
CA LEU A 144 -13.32 10.27 7.01
C LEU A 144 -13.40 9.85 8.49
N GLN A 145 -13.92 10.70 9.38
CA GLN A 145 -14.15 10.34 10.77
C GLN A 145 -15.21 9.26 10.94
N VAL A 146 -16.35 9.37 10.23
CA VAL A 146 -17.38 8.33 10.22
C VAL A 146 -16.82 7.00 9.71
N ARG A 147 -15.99 7.05 8.66
CA ARG A 147 -15.32 5.86 8.15
C ARG A 147 -14.35 5.26 9.16
N HIS A 148 -13.56 6.08 9.85
CA HIS A 148 -12.68 5.62 10.92
C HIS A 148 -13.47 4.96 12.05
N GLN A 149 -14.53 5.60 12.54
CA GLN A 149 -15.37 5.03 13.59
C GLN A 149 -15.94 3.67 13.17
N HIS A 150 -16.47 3.56 11.95
CA HIS A 150 -16.93 2.28 11.42
C HIS A 150 -15.84 1.20 11.40
N LEU A 151 -14.60 1.56 11.06
CA LEU A 151 -13.47 0.62 11.10
C LEU A 151 -13.15 0.19 12.53
N VAL A 152 -13.20 1.12 13.50
CA VAL A 152 -13.03 0.81 14.93
C VAL A 152 -14.13 -0.13 15.41
N ASP A 153 -15.40 0.20 15.15
CA ASP A 153 -16.56 -0.57 15.60
C ASP A 153 -16.60 -1.99 15.02
N THR A 154 -15.99 -2.20 13.87
CA THR A 154 -15.98 -3.49 13.17
C THR A 154 -14.63 -4.20 13.21
N SER A 155 -13.63 -3.66 13.90
CA SER A 155 -12.25 -4.18 13.87
C SER A 155 -12.17 -5.64 14.33
N GLU A 156 -12.74 -5.94 15.47
CA GLU A 156 -12.76 -7.29 16.05
C GLU A 156 -13.48 -8.29 15.14
N THR A 157 -14.69 -7.95 14.68
CA THR A 157 -15.44 -8.81 13.75
C THR A 157 -14.65 -9.09 12.48
N ARG A 158 -14.03 -8.06 11.88
CA ARG A 158 -13.22 -8.21 10.67
C ARG A 158 -11.99 -9.06 10.91
N PHE A 159 -11.35 -8.93 12.09
CA PHE A 159 -10.24 -9.79 12.50
C PHE A 159 -10.66 -11.25 12.50
N TYR A 160 -11.70 -11.62 13.25
CA TYR A 160 -12.17 -13.00 13.33
C TYR A 160 -12.67 -13.54 11.98
N ASP A 161 -13.34 -12.73 11.17
CA ASP A 161 -13.79 -13.15 9.83
C ASP A 161 -12.60 -13.43 8.89
N ASN A 162 -11.54 -12.62 8.95
CA ASN A 162 -10.34 -12.86 8.16
C ASN A 162 -9.59 -14.11 8.63
N MET A 163 -9.47 -14.30 9.95
CA MET A 163 -8.85 -15.49 10.52
C MET A 163 -9.60 -16.77 10.10
N ARG A 164 -10.93 -16.74 10.21
CA ARG A 164 -11.78 -17.85 9.77
C ARG A 164 -11.62 -18.12 8.26
N HIS A 165 -11.67 -17.07 7.45
CA HIS A 165 -11.48 -17.19 6.01
C HIS A 165 -10.13 -17.83 5.65
N PHE A 166 -9.04 -17.35 6.26
CA PHE A 166 -7.70 -17.88 6.04
C PHE A 166 -7.61 -19.34 6.46
N ARG A 167 -8.09 -19.68 7.67
CA ARG A 167 -8.15 -21.05 8.17
C ARG A 167 -8.89 -21.98 7.21
N ASP A 168 -10.06 -21.56 6.70
CA ASP A 168 -10.88 -22.34 5.77
C ASP A 168 -10.18 -22.54 4.41
N LYS A 169 -9.28 -21.64 4.02
CA LYS A 169 -8.43 -21.79 2.84
C LYS A 169 -7.28 -22.76 3.09
N VAL A 170 -6.57 -22.60 4.20
CA VAL A 170 -5.45 -23.48 4.57
C VAL A 170 -5.92 -24.91 4.79
N ALA A 171 -7.12 -25.12 5.35
CA ALA A 171 -7.70 -26.46 5.53
C ALA A 171 -7.88 -27.27 4.23
N LYS A 172 -7.91 -26.59 3.07
CA LYS A 172 -8.02 -27.21 1.74
C LYS A 172 -6.68 -27.49 1.09
N VAL A 173 -5.60 -27.05 1.71
CA VAL A 173 -4.23 -27.20 1.20
C VAL A 173 -3.59 -28.40 1.89
N TYR A 174 -2.93 -29.26 1.13
CA TYR A 174 -2.13 -30.35 1.71
C TYR A 174 -0.83 -29.82 2.32
N GLY A 175 -0.26 -28.77 1.71
CA GLY A 175 0.93 -28.10 2.18
C GLY A 175 1.41 -27.05 1.19
N PHE A 176 2.55 -26.48 1.50
CA PHE A 176 3.20 -25.44 0.69
C PHE A 176 4.59 -25.92 0.28
N LEU A 177 4.88 -25.89 -1.01
CA LEU A 177 6.06 -26.48 -1.60
C LEU A 177 6.89 -25.45 -2.39
N TYR A 178 8.20 -25.46 -2.14
CA TYR A 178 9.21 -24.84 -2.97
C TYR A 178 10.20 -25.91 -3.45
N THR A 179 10.57 -25.89 -4.71
CA THR A 179 11.55 -26.82 -5.29
C THR A 179 12.61 -26.04 -6.05
N ALA A 180 13.85 -26.14 -5.63
CA ALA A 180 15.04 -25.72 -6.33
C ALA A 180 15.75 -26.94 -6.98
N GLU A 181 16.91 -26.72 -7.55
CA GLU A 181 17.66 -27.78 -8.20
C GLU A 181 18.21 -28.83 -7.22
N ASP A 182 18.69 -28.36 -6.07
CA ASP A 182 19.36 -29.13 -5.02
C ASP A 182 18.56 -29.26 -3.72
N LYS A 183 17.42 -28.59 -3.61
CA LYS A 183 16.67 -28.48 -2.38
C LYS A 183 15.16 -28.43 -2.61
N GLN A 184 14.43 -29.11 -1.77
CA GLN A 184 12.98 -29.04 -1.68
C GLN A 184 12.56 -28.65 -0.26
N LEU A 185 11.72 -27.62 -0.14
CA LEU A 185 11.15 -27.15 1.12
C LEU A 185 9.65 -27.45 1.09
N PHE A 186 9.17 -28.19 2.05
CA PHE A 186 7.75 -28.54 2.15
C PHE A 186 7.22 -28.25 3.56
N LEU A 187 6.21 -27.40 3.63
CA LEU A 187 5.46 -27.11 4.83
C LEU A 187 4.12 -27.83 4.75
N GLN A 188 3.99 -28.94 5.43
CA GLN A 188 2.77 -29.75 5.47
C GLN A 188 1.78 -29.18 6.47
N VAL A 189 0.50 -29.14 6.14
CA VAL A 189 -0.59 -28.84 7.06
C VAL A 189 -1.03 -30.14 7.73
N GLU A 190 -0.91 -30.21 9.05
CA GLU A 190 -1.24 -31.44 9.80
C GLU A 190 -2.59 -31.35 10.51
N SER A 191 -2.89 -30.22 11.14
CA SER A 191 -4.08 -30.07 11.97
C SER A 191 -4.53 -28.64 12.12
N MET A 192 -5.83 -28.43 12.33
CA MET A 192 -6.48 -27.12 12.49
C MET A 192 -7.06 -26.93 13.92
N HIS A 193 -6.47 -27.56 14.93
CA HIS A 193 -7.03 -27.58 16.28
C HIS A 193 -6.75 -26.33 17.13
N ILE A 194 -5.99 -25.36 16.62
CA ILE A 194 -5.68 -24.13 17.35
C ILE A 194 -6.66 -23.04 16.94
N GLU A 195 -7.24 -22.32 17.91
CA GLU A 195 -8.24 -21.25 17.66
C GLU A 195 -7.77 -20.22 16.63
N ASN A 196 -6.50 -19.86 16.66
CA ASN A 196 -5.90 -18.80 15.83
C ASN A 196 -4.76 -19.29 14.93
N GLY A 197 -4.66 -20.59 14.67
CA GLY A 197 -3.57 -21.14 13.89
C GLY A 197 -3.79 -22.58 13.45
N TRP A 198 -2.71 -23.22 13.06
CA TRP A 198 -2.68 -24.62 12.66
C TRP A 198 -1.32 -25.25 12.99
N LEU A 199 -1.32 -26.57 13.13
CA LEU A 199 -0.11 -27.36 13.27
C LEU A 199 0.41 -27.77 11.90
N GLY A 200 1.71 -27.73 11.72
CA GLY A 200 2.37 -28.15 10.49
C GLY A 200 3.73 -28.77 10.75
N SER A 201 4.21 -29.51 9.78
CA SER A 201 5.57 -30.04 9.73
C SER A 201 6.33 -29.42 8.58
N PHE A 202 7.51 -28.90 8.86
CA PHE A 202 8.38 -28.34 7.85
C PHE A 202 9.50 -29.33 7.52
N LEU A 203 9.49 -29.86 6.32
CA LEU A 203 10.45 -30.83 5.82
C LEU A 203 11.39 -30.17 4.81
N ILE A 204 12.68 -30.22 5.10
CA ILE A 204 13.74 -29.79 4.18
C ILE A 204 14.42 -31.04 3.62
N THR A 205 14.32 -31.25 2.31
CA THR A 205 15.02 -32.32 1.62
C THR A 205 16.12 -31.72 0.75
N THR A 206 17.35 -32.17 0.91
CA THR A 206 18.49 -31.76 0.08
C THR A 206 19.00 -32.92 -0.76
N VAL A 207 19.60 -32.59 -1.89
CA VAL A 207 20.38 -33.53 -2.70
C VAL A 207 21.81 -33.53 -2.16
N SER A 208 22.28 -34.66 -1.65
CA SER A 208 23.66 -34.88 -1.24
C SER A 208 24.29 -35.97 -2.14
N GLU A 209 25.62 -36.20 -2.02
CA GLU A 209 26.31 -37.29 -2.71
C GLU A 209 25.71 -38.67 -2.41
N ASP A 210 25.09 -38.84 -1.25
CA ASP A 210 24.40 -40.09 -0.82
C ASP A 210 22.90 -40.14 -1.21
N GLY A 211 22.36 -39.20 -1.99
CA GLY A 211 20.99 -39.12 -2.47
C GLY A 211 20.13 -38.08 -1.81
N CYS A 212 18.81 -38.16 -2.11
CA CYS A 212 17.83 -37.32 -1.45
C CYS A 212 17.60 -37.83 -0.05
N LYS A 213 18.10 -37.13 0.94
CA LYS A 213 17.80 -37.41 2.36
C LYS A 213 17.02 -36.26 2.96
N PRO A 214 16.06 -36.52 3.85
CA PRO A 214 15.51 -35.48 4.72
C PRO A 214 16.68 -34.89 5.52
N TYR A 215 16.89 -33.58 5.36
CA TYR A 215 17.95 -32.89 6.07
C TYR A 215 17.50 -32.46 7.44
N LYS A 216 16.27 -31.95 7.53
CA LYS A 216 15.69 -31.45 8.77
C LYS A 216 14.16 -31.58 8.70
N GLU A 217 13.57 -32.08 9.77
CA GLU A 217 12.13 -32.03 10.02
C GLU A 217 11.90 -31.19 11.28
N MET A 218 10.99 -30.23 11.18
CA MET A 218 10.60 -29.37 12.30
C MET A 218 9.08 -29.38 12.43
N LYS A 219 8.58 -29.63 13.62
CA LYS A 219 7.17 -29.40 13.93
C LYS A 219 6.95 -27.94 14.25
N LEU A 220 5.93 -27.36 13.66
CA LEU A 220 5.61 -25.96 13.75
C LEU A 220 4.22 -25.76 14.31
N GLU A 221 4.11 -24.80 15.21
CA GLU A 221 2.86 -24.13 15.50
C GLU A 221 2.78 -22.89 14.62
N VAL A 222 1.83 -22.86 13.71
CA VAL A 222 1.64 -21.72 12.81
C VAL A 222 0.52 -20.87 13.37
N GLY A 223 0.87 -19.80 14.02
CA GLY A 223 -0.06 -18.74 14.42
C GLY A 223 -0.45 -17.89 13.22
N GLY A 224 -1.72 -17.59 13.10
CA GLY A 224 -2.23 -16.72 12.04
C GLY A 224 -2.61 -15.38 12.62
N GLU A 225 -1.70 -14.53 13.00
CA GLU A 225 -1.98 -13.12 13.04
C GLU A 225 -1.91 -12.59 11.61
N THR A 226 -3.01 -12.73 10.89
CA THR A 226 -3.17 -12.11 9.59
C THR A 226 -3.59 -10.66 9.79
N ASP A 227 -2.64 -9.80 10.02
CA ASP A 227 -2.84 -8.38 9.87
C ASP A 227 -3.05 -8.08 8.39
N GLY A 228 -4.32 -8.08 7.98
CA GLY A 228 -4.67 -7.87 6.58
C GLY A 228 -4.25 -8.97 5.59
N GLY A 229 -3.74 -10.12 6.06
CA GLY A 229 -3.37 -11.26 5.21
C GLY A 229 -1.87 -11.43 4.99
N ASP A 230 -1.02 -10.65 5.67
CA ASP A 230 0.36 -10.59 5.24
C ASP A 230 1.37 -11.34 6.13
N TYR A 231 1.01 -11.77 7.34
CA TYR A 231 1.96 -12.40 8.27
C TYR A 231 1.51 -13.75 8.80
N LEU A 232 2.47 -14.64 8.91
CA LEU A 232 2.37 -15.91 9.63
C LEU A 232 3.53 -15.98 10.61
N ASP A 233 3.22 -16.05 11.89
CA ASP A 233 4.19 -16.41 12.92
C ASP A 233 4.23 -17.92 13.02
N MET A 234 5.39 -18.51 12.75
CA MET A 234 5.61 -19.93 12.87
C MET A 234 6.58 -20.17 14.01
N SER A 235 6.07 -20.54 15.17
CA SER A 235 6.91 -20.97 16.28
C SER A 235 7.27 -22.44 16.14
N TYR A 236 8.52 -22.77 16.41
CA TYR A 236 9.00 -24.14 16.49
C TYR A 236 9.70 -24.34 17.83
N ASP A 237 9.44 -25.49 18.42
CA ASP A 237 10.13 -25.96 19.59
C ASP A 237 10.83 -27.31 19.27
N PRO A 238 11.96 -27.32 18.61
CA PRO A 238 12.82 -28.48 18.68
C PRO A 238 13.45 -28.45 20.07
N ILE A 239 13.57 -29.59 20.70
CA ILE A 239 14.00 -29.82 22.08
C ILE A 239 15.19 -28.97 22.57
N ILE A 240 15.85 -28.21 21.70
CA ILE A 240 17.05 -27.44 22.01
C ILE A 240 17.01 -25.99 21.46
N GLU A 241 16.23 -25.68 20.45
CA GLU A 241 16.23 -24.35 19.82
C GLU A 241 14.81 -23.82 19.62
N ARG A 242 14.35 -23.00 20.58
CA ARG A 242 13.10 -22.23 20.42
C ARG A 242 13.32 -21.08 19.46
N GLY A 243 12.54 -21.02 18.42
CA GLY A 243 12.65 -19.95 17.43
C GLY A 243 11.32 -19.60 16.78
N VAL A 244 11.31 -18.46 16.12
CA VAL A 244 10.15 -17.97 15.36
C VAL A 244 10.57 -17.71 13.93
N ILE A 245 9.84 -18.28 12.98
CA ILE A 245 9.96 -17.96 11.56
C ILE A 245 8.78 -17.06 11.22
N ILE A 246 9.04 -15.89 10.69
CA ILE A 246 7.99 -14.97 10.25
C ILE A 246 7.87 -15.09 8.74
N GLY A 247 6.78 -15.65 8.28
CA GLY A 247 6.43 -15.71 6.87
C GLY A 247 5.42 -14.63 6.48
N SER A 248 5.14 -14.53 5.20
CA SER A 248 4.00 -13.78 4.68
C SER A 248 3.17 -14.67 3.77
N THR A 249 1.87 -14.41 3.71
CA THR A 249 0.95 -15.14 2.85
C THR A 249 -0.09 -14.21 2.28
N ASP A 250 -0.74 -14.61 1.20
CA ASP A 250 -1.95 -13.93 0.75
C ASP A 250 -3.19 -14.46 1.51
N ARG A 251 -4.25 -13.66 1.50
CA ARG A 251 -5.53 -13.98 2.16
C ARG A 251 -6.14 -15.32 1.71
N ASP A 252 -5.83 -15.76 0.50
CA ASP A 252 -6.35 -16.98 -0.09
C ASP A 252 -5.44 -18.19 0.14
N ALA A 253 -4.34 -18.04 0.88
CA ALA A 253 -3.36 -19.10 1.18
C ALA A 253 -2.84 -19.82 -0.08
N LYS A 254 -2.60 -19.08 -1.16
CA LYS A 254 -2.06 -19.65 -2.42
C LYS A 254 -0.57 -19.88 -2.33
N SER A 255 0.12 -19.06 -1.54
CA SER A 255 1.55 -19.22 -1.28
C SER A 255 1.94 -18.66 0.09
N ILE A 256 3.08 -19.14 0.58
CA ILE A 256 3.75 -18.60 1.75
C ILE A 256 5.14 -18.18 1.34
N LYS A 257 5.52 -16.94 1.67
CA LYS A 257 6.88 -16.45 1.51
C LYS A 257 7.63 -16.56 2.81
N LEU A 258 8.80 -17.16 2.78
CA LEU A 258 9.69 -17.31 3.92
C LEU A 258 10.96 -16.50 3.71
N PRO A 259 11.42 -15.73 4.71
CA PRO A 259 12.68 -15.03 4.65
C PRO A 259 13.83 -16.04 4.64
N ILE A 260 14.84 -15.76 3.84
CA ILE A 260 16.03 -16.61 3.73
C ILE A 260 17.31 -15.84 4.06
N LYS A 261 18.31 -16.61 4.44
CA LYS A 261 19.71 -16.18 4.53
C LYS A 261 20.51 -17.00 3.51
N LYS A 262 21.27 -16.32 2.69
CA LYS A 262 22.22 -16.97 1.79
C LYS A 262 23.60 -16.99 2.42
N THR A 263 24.14 -18.18 2.65
CA THR A 263 25.46 -18.37 3.23
C THR A 263 26.23 -19.33 2.31
N ASN A 264 27.29 -18.87 1.67
CA ASN A 264 28.13 -19.68 0.77
C ASN A 264 27.32 -20.44 -0.32
N GLY A 265 26.31 -19.77 -0.91
CA GLY A 265 25.45 -20.38 -1.92
C GLY A 265 24.32 -21.28 -1.38
N THR A 266 24.32 -21.54 -0.07
CA THR A 266 23.26 -22.32 0.59
C THR A 266 22.13 -21.42 1.04
N ILE A 267 20.89 -21.85 0.77
CA ILE A 267 19.67 -21.16 1.23
C ILE A 267 19.27 -21.74 2.58
N GLU A 268 19.22 -20.87 3.60
CA GLU A 268 18.73 -21.21 4.93
C GLU A 268 17.49 -20.36 5.24
N ILE A 269 16.49 -20.95 5.91
CA ILE A 269 15.35 -20.19 6.41
C ILE A 269 15.80 -19.32 7.58
N LYS A 270 15.48 -18.04 7.52
CA LYS A 270 15.79 -17.10 8.59
C LYS A 270 14.82 -17.28 9.74
N ALA A 271 15.33 -17.77 10.85
CA ALA A 271 14.60 -17.85 12.11
C ALA A 271 15.11 -16.79 13.09
N PHE A 272 14.25 -16.40 14.02
CA PHE A 272 14.55 -15.48 15.12
C PHE A 272 14.44 -16.23 16.44
N THR A 273 15.31 -15.93 17.39
CA THR A 273 15.07 -16.31 18.78
C THR A 273 13.87 -15.54 19.33
N TYR A 274 13.22 -16.02 20.38
CA TYR A 274 12.10 -15.31 21.04
C TYR A 274 12.51 -13.89 21.50
N GLN A 275 13.75 -13.71 21.92
CA GLN A 275 14.27 -12.42 22.35
C GLN A 275 14.42 -11.43 21.19
N GLU A 276 14.88 -11.90 20.05
CA GLU A 276 14.94 -11.10 18.81
C GLU A 276 13.54 -10.81 18.29
N PHE A 277 12.66 -11.79 18.24
CA PHE A 277 11.28 -11.63 17.80
C PHE A 277 10.53 -10.56 18.59
N LYS A 278 10.65 -10.54 19.91
CA LYS A 278 10.03 -9.52 20.76
C LYS A 278 10.53 -8.10 20.49
N LYS A 279 11.73 -7.94 19.93
CA LYS A 279 12.33 -6.64 19.62
C LYS A 279 12.06 -6.16 18.19
N LEU A 280 11.44 -6.99 17.36
CA LEU A 280 11.13 -6.59 15.99
C LEU A 280 10.10 -5.46 15.95
N PRO A 281 10.25 -4.52 15.02
CA PRO A 281 9.26 -3.48 14.82
C PRO A 281 7.93 -4.12 14.38
N ARG A 282 6.83 -3.58 14.85
CA ARG A 282 5.49 -4.02 14.46
C ARG A 282 4.76 -2.92 13.70
N PRO A 283 4.14 -3.20 12.54
CA PRO A 283 4.13 -4.51 11.87
C PRO A 283 5.53 -4.88 11.36
N TYR A 284 5.84 -6.17 11.36
CA TYR A 284 7.06 -6.65 10.75
C TYR A 284 6.97 -6.58 9.23
N ILE A 285 7.89 -5.87 8.63
CA ILE A 285 8.01 -5.84 7.17
C ILE A 285 9.15 -6.78 6.80
N MET A 286 8.83 -7.86 6.08
CA MET A 286 9.84 -8.77 5.58
C MET A 286 10.75 -8.04 4.58
N THR A 287 12.02 -7.91 4.94
CA THR A 287 13.05 -7.29 4.11
C THR A 287 14.09 -8.33 3.71
N GLY A 288 14.65 -8.18 2.52
CA GLY A 288 15.69 -9.07 2.00
C GLY A 288 15.15 -10.22 1.15
N ASP A 289 16.02 -11.22 0.95
CA ASP A 289 15.70 -12.38 0.12
C ASP A 289 14.64 -13.28 0.76
N SER A 290 13.77 -13.82 -0.07
CA SER A 290 12.72 -14.75 0.35
C SER A 290 12.54 -15.87 -0.66
N VAL A 291 12.00 -17.00 -0.21
CA VAL A 291 11.50 -18.07 -1.07
C VAL A 291 9.99 -18.14 -0.99
N GLU A 292 9.34 -18.44 -2.08
CA GLU A 292 7.89 -18.59 -2.15
C GLU A 292 7.53 -20.08 -2.27
N LEU A 293 6.84 -20.60 -1.25
CA LEU A 293 6.27 -21.94 -1.24
C LEU A 293 4.84 -21.84 -1.75
N LYS A 294 4.51 -22.55 -2.81
CA LYS A 294 3.17 -22.57 -3.41
C LYS A 294 2.29 -23.65 -2.77
N ALA A 295 1.02 -23.34 -2.58
CA ALA A 295 0.03 -24.30 -2.13
C ALA A 295 -0.07 -25.48 -3.10
N VAL A 296 -0.06 -26.69 -2.57
CA VAL A 296 -0.12 -27.94 -3.35
C VAL A 296 -1.14 -28.91 -2.76
N THR A 297 -1.78 -29.68 -3.62
CA THR A 297 -2.53 -30.88 -3.24
C THR A 297 -1.58 -32.04 -2.95
N LYS A 298 -2.07 -33.07 -2.25
CA LYS A 298 -1.29 -34.29 -2.00
C LYS A 298 -0.72 -34.91 -3.28
N LYS A 299 -1.54 -35.01 -4.33
CA LYS A 299 -1.14 -35.57 -5.61
C LYS A 299 -0.04 -34.75 -6.30
N GLU A 300 -0.12 -33.43 -6.24
CA GLU A 300 0.91 -32.52 -6.77
C GLU A 300 2.21 -32.64 -6.00
N TYR A 301 2.14 -32.70 -4.68
CA TYR A 301 3.32 -32.93 -3.83
C TYR A 301 4.00 -34.24 -4.16
N GLU A 302 3.27 -35.37 -4.17
CA GLU A 302 3.83 -36.69 -4.47
C GLU A 302 4.49 -36.73 -5.87
N LYS A 303 3.85 -36.10 -6.87
CA LYS A 303 4.43 -35.98 -8.23
C LYS A 303 5.74 -35.20 -8.22
N GLN A 304 5.77 -34.04 -7.55
CA GLN A 304 6.97 -33.18 -7.51
C GLN A 304 8.09 -33.79 -6.67
N ALA A 305 7.77 -34.45 -5.53
CA ALA A 305 8.74 -35.14 -4.70
C ALA A 305 9.39 -36.32 -5.46
N LYS A 306 8.60 -37.09 -6.22
CA LYS A 306 9.13 -38.17 -7.08
C LYS A 306 10.03 -37.63 -8.18
N ALA A 307 9.63 -36.55 -8.83
CA ALA A 307 10.44 -35.91 -9.89
C ALA A 307 11.76 -35.36 -9.33
N PHE A 308 11.73 -34.77 -8.13
CA PHE A 308 12.90 -34.25 -7.45
C PHE A 308 13.91 -35.39 -7.12
N LYS A 309 13.42 -36.50 -6.55
CA LYS A 309 14.24 -37.70 -6.27
C LYS A 309 14.87 -38.28 -7.53
N LYS A 310 14.08 -38.42 -8.61
CA LYS A 310 14.58 -38.94 -9.87
C LYS A 310 15.73 -38.09 -10.45
N LYS A 311 15.58 -36.75 -10.44
CA LYS A 311 16.66 -35.85 -10.87
C LYS A 311 17.94 -35.99 -10.05
N ALA A 312 17.79 -36.20 -8.74
CA ALA A 312 18.92 -36.42 -7.85
C ALA A 312 19.65 -37.73 -8.16
N GLU A 313 18.91 -38.78 -8.49
CA GLU A 313 19.48 -40.08 -8.92
C GLU A 313 20.20 -39.99 -10.26
N GLU A 314 19.65 -39.21 -11.22
CA GLU A 314 20.27 -38.98 -12.55
C GLU A 314 21.58 -38.20 -12.46
N LYS A 315 21.71 -37.26 -11.52
CA LYS A 315 22.97 -36.53 -11.29
C LYS A 315 24.10 -37.37 -10.68
N ARG A 316 23.80 -38.54 -10.17
CA ARG A 316 24.75 -39.50 -9.58
C ARG A 316 25.39 -40.42 -10.56
N LYS A 317 24.79 -40.59 -11.75
CA LYS A 317 25.32 -41.39 -12.86
C LYS A 317 26.23 -40.57 -13.74
#